data_132d527c70724754aa3ae9097de06fb8
#
_entry.id   132d527c70724754aa3ae9097de06fb8
#
_cell.length_a   1.000
_cell.length_b   1.000
_cell.length_c   1.000
_cell.angle_alpha   90.00
_cell.angle_beta   90.00
_cell.angle_gamma   90.00
#
_symmetry.space_group_name_H-M   'P 1'
#
loop_
_entity.id
_entity.type
_entity.pdbx_description
1 polymer ?
#
loop_
_entity_poly.entity_id
_entity_poly.type
_entity_poly.pdbx_seq_one_letter_code
_entity_poly.pdbx_strand_id
1 'polypeptide(L)'
;MDLINLFSVSDRDRLRSRVLQMAGSDARIVAGAVVGSLALSDGDRWSDLDLTFAVEDRVPIFEVLEDWTRSLVEEFEAAHLFDLPSGASIYRVFLFPGCLQFDLSFTPASKFGATGPKFRLLFGSSVEKPFASTPSPQELFGYAVHHALRARFCIERGRPWQAEYWISAGRDYALNLACHRHGLPTSNGRGSDNLPAGVRDVFKNALVSSLEREELLRALGCVISGLLDEADQVGELAVKVEPQLRMLAAAWEG
;
A
#
# COMPACT_ATOMS: atom_id res chain seq x y z
N MET A 1 29.97 -4.50 15.78
CA MET A 1 28.82 -4.33 14.88
C MET A 1 27.77 -3.63 15.71
N ASP A 2 27.74 -2.29 15.63
CA ASP A 2 26.81 -1.50 16.42
C ASP A 2 25.39 -1.90 16.01
N LEU A 3 24.59 -2.31 16.98
CA LEU A 3 23.18 -2.62 16.76
C LEU A 3 22.55 -1.35 16.18
N ILE A 4 22.00 -1.45 14.98
CA ILE A 4 21.22 -0.38 14.37
C ILE A 4 20.16 0.02 15.41
N ASN A 5 20.30 1.21 15.97
CA ASN A 5 19.41 1.70 17.02
C ASN A 5 18.11 2.17 16.38
N LEU A 6 17.22 1.22 16.05
CA LEU A 6 15.89 1.52 15.52
C LEU A 6 15.03 2.15 16.63
N PHE A 7 14.07 2.97 16.22
CA PHE A 7 13.14 3.63 17.12
C PHE A 7 12.45 2.63 18.08
N SER A 8 12.07 3.13 19.24
CA SER A 8 11.27 2.41 20.23
C SER A 8 9.81 2.86 20.19
N VAL A 9 8.92 2.09 20.83
CA VAL A 9 7.53 2.50 21.05
C VAL A 9 7.47 3.84 21.81
N SER A 10 8.40 4.04 22.77
CA SER A 10 8.48 5.30 23.54
C SER A 10 8.84 6.50 22.65
N ASP A 11 9.71 6.33 21.66
CA ASP A 11 10.05 7.41 20.71
C ASP A 11 8.84 7.79 19.86
N ARG A 12 8.10 6.80 19.36
CA ARG A 12 6.85 7.00 18.63
C ARG A 12 5.80 7.70 19.48
N ASP A 13 5.62 7.27 20.73
CA ASP A 13 4.63 7.86 21.66
C ASP A 13 5.00 9.30 22.05
N ARG A 14 6.29 9.59 22.20
CA ARG A 14 6.80 10.95 22.43
C ARG A 14 6.49 11.84 21.25
N LEU A 15 6.80 11.41 20.03
CA LEU A 15 6.47 12.15 18.80
C LEU A 15 4.97 12.38 18.69
N ARG A 16 4.17 11.33 18.88
CA ARG A 16 2.70 11.43 18.85
C ARG A 16 2.19 12.47 19.86
N SER A 17 2.66 12.41 21.10
CA SER A 17 2.24 13.34 22.15
C SER A 17 2.58 14.78 21.80
N ARG A 18 3.77 15.00 21.24
CA ARG A 18 4.22 16.34 20.81
C ARG A 18 3.40 16.87 19.64
N VAL A 19 3.11 16.04 18.64
CA VAL A 19 2.28 16.43 17.48
C VAL A 19 0.85 16.76 17.92
N LEU A 20 0.27 16.01 18.87
CA LEU A 20 -1.04 16.31 19.44
C LEU A 20 -1.03 17.61 20.26
N GLN A 21 0.06 17.92 20.94
CA GLN A 21 0.21 19.21 21.61
C GLN A 21 0.29 20.37 20.61
N MET A 22 1.03 20.19 19.50
CA MET A 22 1.06 21.18 18.41
C MET A 22 -0.34 21.42 17.86
N ALA A 23 -1.12 20.35 17.62
CA ALA A 23 -2.48 20.46 17.15
C ALA A 23 -3.40 21.20 18.14
N GLY A 24 -3.26 20.95 19.43
CA GLY A 24 -4.02 21.66 20.48
C GLY A 24 -3.65 23.15 20.64
N SER A 25 -2.46 23.54 20.18
CA SER A 25 -1.97 24.93 20.28
C SER A 25 -2.15 25.73 18.99
N ASP A 26 -2.46 25.08 17.87
CA ASP A 26 -2.63 25.72 16.57
C ASP A 26 -4.12 25.95 16.28
N ALA A 27 -4.55 27.21 16.38
CA ALA A 27 -5.96 27.59 16.16
C ALA A 27 -6.49 27.27 14.75
N ARG A 28 -5.62 26.97 13.80
CA ARG A 28 -5.97 26.56 12.44
C ARG A 28 -6.43 25.09 12.37
N ILE A 29 -6.13 24.30 13.43
CA ILE A 29 -6.48 22.87 13.50
C ILE A 29 -7.77 22.70 14.30
N VAL A 30 -8.79 22.16 13.66
CA VAL A 30 -10.14 22.05 14.24
C VAL A 30 -10.57 20.62 14.57
N ALA A 31 -9.89 19.62 14.03
CA ALA A 31 -10.08 18.22 14.39
C ALA A 31 -8.80 17.40 14.13
N GLY A 32 -8.71 16.24 14.77
CA GLY A 32 -7.60 15.32 14.56
C GLY A 32 -8.00 13.87 14.77
N ALA A 33 -7.36 12.98 14.03
CA ALA A 33 -7.58 11.55 14.12
C ALA A 33 -6.26 10.78 13.98
N VAL A 34 -6.22 9.59 14.56
CA VAL A 34 -5.21 8.58 14.23
C VAL A 34 -5.78 7.65 13.17
N VAL A 35 -4.97 7.29 12.19
CA VAL A 35 -5.33 6.37 11.12
C VAL A 35 -4.36 5.18 11.10
N GLY A 36 -4.54 4.25 10.16
CA GLY A 36 -3.64 3.10 10.04
C GLY A 36 -3.75 2.08 11.18
N SER A 37 -2.66 1.37 11.47
CA SER A 37 -2.62 0.25 12.42
C SER A 37 -2.93 0.70 13.86
N LEU A 38 -2.48 1.88 14.25
CA LEU A 38 -2.68 2.43 15.60
C LEU A 38 -4.12 2.91 15.86
N ALA A 39 -4.96 3.03 14.83
CA ALA A 39 -6.35 3.46 15.01
C ALA A 39 -7.23 2.40 15.72
N LEU A 40 -6.97 1.11 15.45
CA LEU A 40 -7.73 -0.02 15.97
C LEU A 40 -7.01 -0.80 17.08
N SER A 41 -5.91 -0.27 17.61
CA SER A 41 -5.03 -0.96 18.57
C SER A 41 -4.37 -2.24 18.02
N ASP A 42 -4.29 -2.39 16.69
CA ASP A 42 -3.62 -3.49 15.99
C ASP A 42 -2.12 -3.18 15.78
N GLY A 43 -1.67 -2.03 16.25
CA GLY A 43 -0.28 -1.58 16.08
C GLY A 43 0.68 -2.39 16.94
N ASP A 44 1.80 -2.73 16.36
CA ASP A 44 2.93 -3.38 17.01
C ASP A 44 4.11 -2.40 17.20
N ARG A 45 5.26 -2.96 17.63
CA ARG A 45 6.49 -2.19 17.78
C ARG A 45 6.97 -1.54 16.48
N TRP A 46 6.68 -2.15 15.34
CA TRP A 46 7.16 -1.75 14.02
C TRP A 46 6.20 -0.82 13.26
N SER A 47 5.03 -0.59 13.86
CA SER A 47 4.04 0.31 13.27
C SER A 47 4.59 1.74 13.19
N ASP A 48 4.43 2.35 12.04
CA ASP A 48 4.60 3.78 11.79
C ASP A 48 3.60 4.62 12.59
N LEU A 49 3.75 5.92 12.55
CA LEU A 49 2.80 6.86 13.10
C LEU A 49 2.03 7.53 11.96
N ASP A 50 0.71 7.37 11.99
CA ASP A 50 -0.19 8.00 11.03
C ASP A 50 -1.16 8.94 11.75
N LEU A 51 -1.05 10.24 11.52
CA LEU A 51 -1.96 11.25 12.05
C LEU A 51 -2.53 12.12 10.94
N THR A 52 -3.80 12.43 11.07
CA THR A 52 -4.50 13.30 10.14
C THR A 52 -5.25 14.39 10.88
N PHE A 53 -5.20 15.62 10.34
CA PHE A 53 -5.80 16.79 10.97
C PHE A 53 -6.68 17.57 10.00
N ALA A 54 -7.75 18.13 10.54
CA ALA A 54 -8.61 19.06 9.84
C ALA A 54 -8.08 20.49 10.01
N VAL A 55 -7.85 21.15 8.89
CA VAL A 55 -7.50 22.57 8.84
C VAL A 55 -8.76 23.38 8.54
N GLU A 56 -8.95 24.51 9.21
CA GLU A 56 -10.05 25.43 8.93
C GLU A 56 -10.09 25.77 7.44
N ASP A 57 -11.29 25.73 6.82
CA ASP A 57 -11.45 25.80 5.35
C ASP A 57 -10.88 27.07 4.70
N ARG A 58 -10.72 28.15 5.49
CA ARG A 58 -10.16 29.43 4.98
C ARG A 58 -8.65 29.47 4.99
N VAL A 59 -7.99 28.49 5.62
CA VAL A 59 -6.54 28.43 5.76
C VAL A 59 -5.97 27.51 4.69
N PRO A 60 -4.97 27.98 3.91
CA PRO A 60 -4.27 27.12 2.98
C PRO A 60 -3.52 26.00 3.72
N ILE A 61 -3.81 24.74 3.37
CA ILE A 61 -3.18 23.56 4.00
C ILE A 61 -1.65 23.66 3.93
N PHE A 62 -1.13 24.15 2.81
CA PHE A 62 0.32 24.24 2.58
C PHE A 62 1.02 25.13 3.62
N GLU A 63 0.41 26.22 4.06
CA GLU A 63 0.99 27.07 5.10
C GLU A 63 1.13 26.32 6.43
N VAL A 64 0.12 25.54 6.81
CA VAL A 64 0.17 24.73 8.03
C VAL A 64 1.22 23.64 7.91
N LEU A 65 1.29 22.97 6.76
CA LEU A 65 2.31 21.95 6.47
C LEU A 65 3.73 22.51 6.61
N GLU A 66 4.01 23.67 6.04
CA GLU A 66 5.34 24.28 6.09
C GLU A 66 5.73 24.69 7.52
N ASP A 67 4.81 25.29 8.27
CA ASP A 67 5.09 25.67 9.67
C ASP A 67 5.36 24.44 10.54
N TRP A 68 4.54 23.41 10.39
CA TRP A 68 4.72 22.16 11.15
C TRP A 68 5.97 21.40 10.74
N THR A 69 6.30 21.41 9.45
CA THR A 69 7.54 20.81 8.96
C THR A 69 8.76 21.48 9.59
N ARG A 70 8.79 22.82 9.63
CA ARG A 70 9.88 23.56 10.28
C ARG A 70 10.04 23.14 11.74
N SER A 71 8.94 23.08 12.49
CA SER A 71 8.96 22.67 13.90
C SER A 71 9.46 21.24 14.09
N LEU A 72 9.02 20.30 13.23
CA LEU A 72 9.43 18.89 13.30
C LEU A 72 10.91 18.69 12.93
N VAL A 73 11.39 19.42 11.93
CA VAL A 73 12.81 19.41 11.53
C VAL A 73 13.69 19.98 12.65
N GLU A 74 13.32 21.13 13.22
CA GLU A 74 14.09 21.80 14.27
C GLU A 74 14.11 21.01 15.58
N GLU A 75 12.99 20.39 15.97
CA GLU A 75 12.86 19.72 17.27
C GLU A 75 13.30 18.26 17.26
N PHE A 76 13.12 17.57 16.14
CA PHE A 76 13.32 16.10 16.05
C PHE A 76 14.29 15.66 14.96
N GLU A 77 14.94 16.58 14.27
CA GLU A 77 15.82 16.25 13.13
C GLU A 77 15.09 15.45 12.04
N ALA A 78 13.79 15.72 11.83
CA ALA A 78 12.97 15.03 10.84
C ALA A 78 13.44 15.32 9.42
N ALA A 79 13.49 14.32 8.58
CA ALA A 79 13.67 14.47 7.14
C ALA A 79 12.32 14.40 6.43
N HIS A 80 11.90 15.47 5.71
CA HIS A 80 10.78 15.40 4.79
C HIS A 80 11.16 14.58 3.57
N LEU A 81 10.43 13.51 3.28
CA LEU A 81 10.72 12.63 2.14
C LEU A 81 9.97 13.07 0.88
N PHE A 82 8.64 13.15 0.96
CA PHE A 82 7.79 13.56 -0.16
C PHE A 82 6.39 13.94 0.32
N ASP A 83 5.65 14.60 -0.57
CA ASP A 83 4.22 14.86 -0.43
C ASP A 83 3.42 13.97 -1.38
N LEU A 84 2.28 13.47 -0.89
CA LEU A 84 1.31 12.69 -1.65
C LEU A 84 -0.06 13.38 -1.60
N PRO A 85 -0.47 14.10 -2.66
CA PRO A 85 -1.82 14.63 -2.77
C PRO A 85 -2.83 13.48 -2.92
N SER A 86 -3.92 13.54 -2.17
CA SER A 86 -5.01 12.55 -2.25
C SER A 86 -6.37 13.26 -2.07
N GLY A 87 -7.05 13.53 -3.18
CA GLY A 87 -8.27 14.33 -3.18
C GLY A 87 -8.02 15.73 -2.65
N ALA A 88 -8.70 16.09 -1.55
CA ALA A 88 -8.51 17.38 -0.87
C ALA A 88 -7.43 17.34 0.22
N SER A 89 -6.82 16.18 0.47
CA SER A 89 -5.82 16.00 1.51
C SER A 89 -4.41 16.06 0.92
N ILE A 90 -3.45 16.50 1.73
CA ILE A 90 -2.02 16.38 1.43
C ILE A 90 -1.41 15.54 2.55
N TYR A 91 -0.79 14.43 2.18
CA TYR A 91 0.01 13.60 3.06
C TYR A 91 1.47 13.99 2.90
N ARG A 92 2.14 14.26 4.00
CA ARG A 92 3.59 14.50 4.05
C ARG A 92 4.25 13.41 4.86
N VAL A 93 5.19 12.74 4.22
CA VAL A 93 5.91 11.62 4.83
C VAL A 93 7.24 12.11 5.38
N PHE A 94 7.49 11.80 6.64
CA PHE A 94 8.73 12.10 7.33
C PHE A 94 9.47 10.85 7.75
N LEU A 95 10.79 10.94 7.74
CA LEU A 95 11.68 10.00 8.38
C LEU A 95 12.37 10.65 9.56
N PHE A 96 12.27 10.03 10.72
CA PHE A 96 12.90 10.45 11.96
C PHE A 96 14.14 9.61 12.29
N PRO A 97 15.05 10.08 13.15
CA PRO A 97 16.12 9.26 13.68
C PRO A 97 15.62 7.90 14.18
N GLY A 98 16.43 6.86 13.99
CA GLY A 98 16.02 5.48 14.30
C GLY A 98 15.05 4.86 13.28
N CYS A 99 14.90 5.46 12.10
CA CYS A 99 14.02 4.99 11.02
C CYS A 99 12.53 4.96 11.38
N LEU A 100 12.07 5.85 12.26
CA LEU A 100 10.64 6.03 12.52
C LEU A 100 10.01 6.81 11.35
N GLN A 101 9.05 6.19 10.66
CA GLN A 101 8.23 6.88 9.67
C GLN A 101 7.04 7.56 10.35
N PHE A 102 6.73 8.77 9.91
CA PHE A 102 5.54 9.51 10.31
C PHE A 102 4.82 10.05 9.09
N ASP A 103 3.58 9.63 8.90
CA ASP A 103 2.68 10.08 7.85
C ASP A 103 1.72 11.12 8.44
N LEU A 104 2.00 12.38 8.16
CA LEU A 104 1.20 13.52 8.58
C LEU A 104 0.30 13.96 7.44
N SER A 105 -1.00 14.05 7.66
CA SER A 105 -1.86 14.62 6.63
C SER A 105 -2.76 15.73 7.14
N PHE A 106 -3.02 16.69 6.26
CA PHE A 106 -3.98 17.76 6.48
C PHE A 106 -5.07 17.73 5.41
N THR A 107 -6.29 18.01 5.85
CA THR A 107 -7.50 18.02 5.02
C THR A 107 -8.32 19.25 5.40
N PRO A 108 -8.97 19.98 4.47
CA PRO A 108 -9.92 21.02 4.83
C PRO A 108 -11.03 20.46 5.74
N ALA A 109 -11.47 21.21 6.74
CA ALA A 109 -12.44 20.75 7.73
C ALA A 109 -13.73 20.21 7.11
N SER A 110 -14.23 20.88 6.05
CA SER A 110 -15.42 20.44 5.31
C SER A 110 -15.24 19.11 4.56
N LYS A 111 -14.02 18.60 4.46
CA LYS A 111 -13.66 17.35 3.78
C LYS A 111 -12.98 16.34 4.71
N PHE A 112 -12.85 16.64 6.01
CA PHE A 112 -12.17 15.78 6.96
C PHE A 112 -13.06 14.64 7.41
N GLY A 113 -12.65 13.41 7.23
CA GLY A 113 -13.39 12.21 7.66
C GLY A 113 -12.73 10.91 7.23
N ALA A 114 -13.26 9.80 7.73
CA ALA A 114 -12.74 8.48 7.46
C ALA A 114 -12.79 8.15 5.95
N THR A 115 -11.67 7.67 5.40
CA THR A 115 -11.58 7.13 4.04
C THR A 115 -11.55 5.60 4.02
N GLY A 116 -11.53 4.99 5.20
CA GLY A 116 -11.51 3.55 5.41
C GLY A 116 -11.77 3.21 6.88
N PRO A 117 -11.83 1.92 7.25
CA PRO A 117 -12.21 1.49 8.60
C PRO A 117 -11.17 1.81 9.69
N LYS A 118 -9.92 2.05 9.32
CA LYS A 118 -8.83 2.36 10.24
C LYS A 118 -8.72 3.86 10.49
N PHE A 119 -9.75 4.43 11.13
CA PHE A 119 -9.83 5.84 11.49
C PHE A 119 -10.42 5.96 12.89
N ARG A 120 -9.74 6.67 13.79
CA ARG A 120 -10.22 6.96 15.15
C ARG A 120 -10.07 8.45 15.43
N LEU A 121 -11.21 9.14 15.54
CA LEU A 121 -11.26 10.55 15.89
C LEU A 121 -10.70 10.75 17.31
N LEU A 122 -9.82 11.72 17.48
CA LEU A 122 -9.21 12.10 18.75
C LEU A 122 -9.87 13.33 19.35
N PHE A 123 -10.17 14.32 18.53
CA PHE A 123 -10.86 15.56 18.91
C PHE A 123 -11.52 16.20 17.70
N GLY A 124 -12.44 17.14 17.95
CA GLY A 124 -13.20 17.84 16.91
C GLY A 124 -14.31 16.99 16.31
N SER A 125 -14.61 17.22 15.03
CA SER A 125 -15.66 16.49 14.30
C SER A 125 -15.17 16.04 12.93
N SER A 126 -15.80 15.01 12.37
CA SER A 126 -15.55 14.50 11.04
C SER A 126 -16.82 14.40 10.23
N VAL A 127 -16.70 14.52 8.90
CA VAL A 127 -17.82 14.29 7.99
C VAL A 127 -17.89 12.82 7.57
N GLU A 128 -19.09 12.32 7.36
CA GLU A 128 -19.27 10.99 6.77
C GLU A 128 -18.86 10.99 5.31
N LYS A 129 -18.15 9.96 4.90
CA LYS A 129 -17.71 9.71 3.53
C LYS A 129 -17.88 8.25 3.17
N PRO A 130 -18.19 7.94 1.90
CA PRO A 130 -18.04 6.56 1.44
C PRO A 130 -16.57 6.15 1.52
N PHE A 131 -16.32 4.92 1.97
CA PHE A 131 -14.97 4.35 1.90
C PHE A 131 -14.56 4.14 0.44
N ALA A 132 -13.26 4.23 0.17
CA ALA A 132 -12.72 3.88 -1.12
C ALA A 132 -13.09 2.41 -1.43
N SER A 133 -13.58 2.16 -2.64
CA SER A 133 -13.88 0.80 -3.09
C SER A 133 -12.59 0.01 -3.24
N THR A 134 -12.60 -1.24 -2.78
CA THR A 134 -11.55 -2.20 -3.12
C THR A 134 -11.77 -2.69 -4.56
N PRO A 135 -10.69 -2.99 -5.32
CA PRO A 135 -10.83 -3.56 -6.65
C PRO A 135 -11.68 -4.84 -6.63
N SER A 136 -12.56 -4.97 -7.60
CA SER A 136 -13.38 -6.19 -7.78
C SER A 136 -12.50 -7.37 -8.23
N PRO A 137 -12.97 -8.62 -8.06
CA PRO A 137 -12.28 -9.79 -8.62
C PRO A 137 -12.00 -9.67 -10.12
N GLN A 138 -12.94 -9.12 -10.88
CA GLN A 138 -12.81 -8.91 -12.32
C GLN A 138 -11.67 -7.92 -12.65
N GLU A 139 -11.55 -6.83 -11.88
CA GLU A 139 -10.46 -5.88 -12.04
C GLU A 139 -9.12 -6.49 -11.68
N LEU A 140 -9.01 -7.19 -10.53
CA LEU A 140 -7.78 -7.85 -10.10
C LEU A 140 -7.30 -8.88 -11.14
N PHE A 141 -8.21 -9.71 -11.62
CA PHE A 141 -7.94 -10.70 -12.65
C PHE A 141 -7.52 -10.04 -13.98
N GLY A 142 -8.25 -9.02 -14.41
CA GLY A 142 -7.96 -8.29 -15.65
C GLY A 142 -6.58 -7.61 -15.60
N TYR A 143 -6.19 -7.01 -14.48
CA TYR A 143 -4.85 -6.48 -14.30
C TYR A 143 -3.78 -7.57 -14.34
N ALA A 144 -4.00 -8.72 -13.67
CA ALA A 144 -3.06 -9.83 -13.72
C ALA A 144 -2.85 -10.36 -15.15
N VAL A 145 -3.93 -10.53 -15.93
CA VAL A 145 -3.88 -10.91 -17.35
C VAL A 145 -3.09 -9.89 -18.17
N HIS A 146 -3.40 -8.60 -17.99
CA HIS A 146 -2.67 -7.53 -18.67
C HIS A 146 -1.16 -7.59 -18.38
N HIS A 147 -0.79 -7.80 -17.12
CA HIS A 147 0.61 -7.86 -16.71
C HIS A 147 1.31 -9.11 -17.26
N ALA A 148 0.62 -10.26 -17.30
CA ALA A 148 1.16 -11.47 -17.91
C ALA A 148 1.47 -11.29 -19.42
N LEU A 149 0.58 -10.63 -20.16
CA LEU A 149 0.81 -10.27 -21.55
C LEU A 149 2.02 -9.34 -21.71
N ARG A 150 2.12 -8.30 -20.88
CA ARG A 150 3.24 -7.34 -20.89
C ARG A 150 4.56 -8.03 -20.56
N ALA A 151 4.57 -8.90 -19.56
CA ALA A 151 5.74 -9.69 -19.18
C ALA A 151 6.26 -10.48 -20.37
N ARG A 152 5.38 -11.28 -20.99
CA ARG A 152 5.76 -12.08 -22.17
C ARG A 152 6.34 -11.23 -23.29
N PHE A 153 5.70 -10.13 -23.64
CA PHE A 153 6.18 -9.27 -24.70
C PHE A 153 7.53 -8.59 -24.38
N CYS A 154 7.82 -8.34 -23.09
CA CYS A 154 9.11 -7.84 -22.67
C CYS A 154 10.20 -8.92 -22.74
N ILE A 155 9.88 -10.17 -22.40
CA ILE A 155 10.80 -11.31 -22.57
C ILE A 155 11.18 -11.45 -24.06
N GLU A 156 10.20 -11.45 -24.96
CA GLU A 156 10.46 -11.59 -26.41
C GLU A 156 11.26 -10.44 -27.00
N ARG A 157 11.19 -9.25 -26.39
CA ARG A 157 11.96 -8.07 -26.79
C ARG A 157 13.35 -7.99 -26.16
N GLY A 158 13.77 -8.97 -25.38
CA GLY A 158 15.03 -8.93 -24.64
C GLY A 158 15.11 -7.79 -23.61
N ARG A 159 13.99 -7.51 -22.91
CA ARG A 159 13.90 -6.48 -21.87
C ARG A 159 13.70 -7.12 -20.49
N PRO A 160 14.72 -7.77 -19.93
CA PRO A 160 14.55 -8.63 -18.76
C PRO A 160 14.11 -7.88 -17.51
N TRP A 161 14.62 -6.67 -17.23
CA TRP A 161 14.18 -5.86 -16.10
C TRP A 161 12.71 -5.45 -16.20
N GLN A 162 12.25 -5.12 -17.40
CA GLN A 162 10.84 -4.78 -17.60
C GLN A 162 9.95 -6.02 -17.53
N ALA A 163 10.45 -7.18 -17.95
CA ALA A 163 9.75 -8.44 -17.82
C ALA A 163 9.57 -8.83 -16.34
N GLU A 164 10.63 -8.75 -15.55
CA GLU A 164 10.58 -9.00 -14.09
C GLU A 164 9.56 -8.08 -13.40
N TYR A 165 9.58 -6.78 -13.67
CA TYR A 165 8.60 -5.84 -13.15
C TYR A 165 7.16 -6.29 -13.43
N TRP A 166 6.85 -6.71 -14.66
CA TRP A 166 5.50 -7.14 -15.02
C TRP A 166 5.14 -8.52 -14.44
N ILE A 167 6.10 -9.44 -14.30
CA ILE A 167 5.89 -10.74 -13.63
C ILE A 167 5.54 -10.49 -12.15
N SER A 168 6.33 -9.69 -11.47
CA SER A 168 6.12 -9.36 -10.06
C SER A 168 4.78 -8.66 -9.82
N ALA A 169 4.43 -7.67 -10.64
CA ALA A 169 3.14 -7.00 -10.56
C ALA A 169 1.97 -7.95 -10.88
N GLY A 170 2.12 -8.85 -11.87
CA GLY A 170 1.11 -9.86 -12.19
C GLY A 170 0.89 -10.84 -11.05
N ARG A 171 1.97 -11.30 -10.41
CA ARG A 171 1.92 -12.12 -9.20
C ARG A 171 1.17 -11.42 -8.07
N ASP A 172 1.46 -10.15 -7.84
CA ASP A 172 0.84 -9.38 -6.76
C ASP A 172 -0.68 -9.23 -6.97
N TYR A 173 -1.14 -9.02 -8.21
CA TYR A 173 -2.58 -9.01 -8.51
C TYR A 173 -3.22 -10.39 -8.36
N ALA A 174 -2.54 -11.46 -8.74
CA ALA A 174 -3.05 -12.83 -8.53
C ALA A 174 -3.12 -13.19 -7.04
N LEU A 175 -2.13 -12.79 -6.23
CA LEU A 175 -2.17 -12.88 -4.76
C LEU A 175 -3.32 -12.07 -4.16
N ASN A 176 -3.57 -10.86 -4.66
CA ASN A 176 -4.69 -10.04 -4.21
C ASN A 176 -6.04 -10.69 -4.55
N LEU A 177 -6.14 -11.36 -5.70
CA LEU A 177 -7.34 -12.13 -6.06
C LEU A 177 -7.54 -13.31 -5.11
N ALA A 178 -6.47 -14.05 -4.77
CA ALA A 178 -6.52 -15.11 -3.77
C ALA A 178 -6.93 -14.55 -2.38
N CYS A 179 -6.37 -13.40 -1.97
CA CYS A 179 -6.76 -12.72 -0.74
C CYS A 179 -8.25 -12.36 -0.74
N HIS A 180 -8.78 -11.87 -1.88
CA HIS A 180 -10.20 -11.57 -2.01
C HIS A 180 -11.07 -12.81 -1.73
N ARG A 181 -10.74 -13.97 -2.32
CA ARG A 181 -11.45 -15.24 -2.09
C ARG A 181 -11.47 -15.64 -0.62
N HIS A 182 -10.40 -15.32 0.11
CA HIS A 182 -10.25 -15.66 1.54
C HIS A 182 -10.73 -14.56 2.49
N GLY A 183 -11.33 -13.47 1.99
CA GLY A 183 -11.79 -12.35 2.81
C GLY A 183 -10.65 -11.57 3.49
N LEU A 184 -9.44 -11.61 2.92
CA LEU A 184 -8.24 -10.97 3.42
C LEU A 184 -8.01 -9.62 2.72
N PRO A 185 -7.20 -8.70 3.31
CA PRO A 185 -6.83 -7.45 2.66
C PRO A 185 -6.15 -7.67 1.30
N THR A 186 -6.57 -6.91 0.28
CA THR A 186 -6.12 -7.08 -1.12
C THR A 186 -5.15 -5.99 -1.58
N SER A 187 -4.47 -5.32 -0.66
CA SER A 187 -3.56 -4.22 -1.01
C SER A 187 -2.23 -4.34 -0.29
N ASN A 188 -1.16 -3.95 -0.97
CA ASN A 188 0.21 -3.87 -0.43
C ASN A 188 0.70 -5.17 0.22
N GLY A 189 0.27 -6.34 -0.27
CA GLY A 189 0.65 -7.64 0.27
C GLY A 189 0.11 -7.97 1.66
N ARG A 190 -0.71 -7.10 2.28
CA ARG A 190 -1.13 -7.24 3.70
C ARG A 190 -1.88 -8.53 4.03
N GLY A 191 -2.57 -9.12 3.06
CA GLY A 191 -3.28 -10.39 3.24
C GLY A 191 -2.45 -11.62 2.88
N SER A 192 -1.38 -11.46 2.12
CA SER A 192 -0.67 -12.57 1.47
C SER A 192 -0.05 -13.56 2.46
N ASP A 193 0.49 -13.07 3.58
CA ASP A 193 1.08 -13.94 4.61
C ASP A 193 0.02 -14.77 5.36
N ASN A 194 -1.25 -14.37 5.31
CA ASN A 194 -2.36 -15.06 5.97
C ASN A 194 -3.10 -16.04 5.04
N LEU A 195 -2.71 -16.14 3.76
CA LEU A 195 -3.26 -17.13 2.84
C LEU A 195 -2.88 -18.55 3.29
N PRO A 196 -3.70 -19.58 2.98
CA PRO A 196 -3.36 -20.97 3.20
C PRO A 196 -2.01 -21.33 2.56
N ALA A 197 -1.23 -22.20 3.21
CA ALA A 197 0.11 -22.58 2.75
C ALA A 197 0.12 -23.06 1.30
N GLY A 198 -0.84 -23.92 0.91
CA GLY A 198 -0.92 -24.42 -0.47
C GLY A 198 -1.08 -23.32 -1.52
N VAL A 199 -1.83 -22.25 -1.22
CA VAL A 199 -1.97 -21.09 -2.10
C VAL A 199 -0.66 -20.31 -2.17
N ARG A 200 -0.04 -20.03 -1.02
CA ARG A 200 1.25 -19.31 -0.96
C ARG A 200 2.37 -20.03 -1.70
N ASP A 201 2.41 -21.37 -1.60
CA ASP A 201 3.47 -22.17 -2.23
C ASP A 201 3.40 -22.11 -3.77
N VAL A 202 2.20 -22.00 -4.35
CA VAL A 202 2.05 -21.75 -5.80
C VAL A 202 2.73 -20.44 -6.19
N PHE A 203 2.43 -19.35 -5.49
CA PHE A 203 2.99 -18.03 -5.79
C PHE A 203 4.46 -17.86 -5.37
N LYS A 204 4.96 -18.65 -4.42
CA LYS A 204 6.38 -18.71 -4.09
C LYS A 204 7.20 -19.17 -5.29
N ASN A 205 6.70 -20.12 -6.07
CA ASN A 205 7.34 -20.57 -7.29
C ASN A 205 7.32 -19.53 -8.41
N ALA A 206 6.49 -18.49 -8.29
CA ALA A 206 6.46 -17.37 -9.24
C ALA A 206 7.48 -16.25 -8.92
N LEU A 207 8.31 -16.41 -7.89
CA LEU A 207 9.41 -15.50 -7.63
C LEU A 207 10.48 -15.66 -8.71
N VAL A 208 10.93 -14.51 -9.24
CA VAL A 208 12.02 -14.47 -10.24
C VAL A 208 13.36 -14.55 -9.51
N SER A 209 14.19 -15.54 -9.85
CA SER A 209 15.50 -15.76 -9.23
C SER A 209 16.67 -15.25 -10.07
N SER A 210 16.46 -15.01 -11.37
CA SER A 210 17.44 -14.41 -12.25
C SER A 210 16.75 -13.72 -13.43
N LEU A 211 17.49 -12.91 -14.20
CA LEU A 211 16.99 -12.23 -15.38
C LEU A 211 17.18 -13.02 -16.69
N GLU A 212 17.58 -14.29 -16.57
CA GLU A 212 17.71 -15.18 -17.72
C GLU A 212 16.31 -15.47 -18.31
N ARG A 213 16.27 -15.64 -19.63
CA ARG A 213 15.02 -15.81 -20.38
C ARG A 213 14.20 -16.99 -19.86
N GLU A 214 14.85 -18.12 -19.63
CA GLU A 214 14.22 -19.36 -19.17
C GLU A 214 13.58 -19.19 -17.79
N GLU A 215 14.26 -18.49 -16.89
CA GLU A 215 13.75 -18.20 -15.56
C GLU A 215 12.55 -17.25 -15.59
N LEU A 216 12.62 -16.20 -16.41
CA LEU A 216 11.50 -15.27 -16.58
C LEU A 216 10.27 -15.98 -17.16
N LEU A 217 10.45 -16.89 -18.13
CA LEU A 217 9.36 -17.70 -18.68
C LEU A 217 8.77 -18.67 -17.64
N ARG A 218 9.64 -19.33 -16.84
CA ARG A 218 9.23 -20.21 -15.75
C ARG A 218 8.38 -19.45 -14.72
N ALA A 219 8.88 -18.31 -14.25
CA ALA A 219 8.17 -17.50 -13.26
C ALA A 219 6.81 -16.99 -13.79
N LEU A 220 6.78 -16.54 -15.05
CA LEU A 220 5.54 -16.14 -15.73
C LEU A 220 4.54 -17.30 -15.82
N GLY A 221 4.99 -18.50 -16.16
CA GLY A 221 4.16 -19.70 -16.19
C GLY A 221 3.53 -19.99 -14.82
N CYS A 222 4.30 -19.85 -13.74
CA CYS A 222 3.80 -20.02 -12.38
C CYS A 222 2.76 -18.93 -12.00
N VAL A 223 2.97 -17.66 -12.41
CA VAL A 223 1.96 -16.60 -12.21
C VAL A 223 0.67 -16.95 -12.91
N ILE A 224 0.75 -17.40 -14.18
CA ILE A 224 -0.44 -17.76 -14.98
C ILE A 224 -1.16 -18.95 -14.34
N SER A 225 -0.43 -19.98 -13.90
CA SER A 225 -1.04 -21.12 -13.21
C SER A 225 -1.79 -20.69 -11.95
N GLY A 226 -1.12 -19.93 -11.08
CA GLY A 226 -1.75 -19.44 -9.85
C GLY A 226 -2.95 -18.51 -10.11
N LEU A 227 -2.90 -17.71 -11.19
CA LEU A 227 -4.03 -16.88 -11.60
C LEU A 227 -5.23 -17.72 -12.06
N LEU A 228 -4.97 -18.80 -12.81
CA LEU A 228 -6.03 -19.71 -13.28
C LEU A 228 -6.64 -20.53 -12.13
N ASP A 229 -5.89 -20.83 -11.08
CA ASP A 229 -6.42 -21.48 -9.87
C ASP A 229 -7.42 -20.58 -9.11
N GLU A 230 -7.39 -19.27 -9.37
CA GLU A 230 -8.32 -18.29 -8.81
C GLU A 230 -9.46 -17.89 -9.77
N ALA A 231 -9.54 -18.51 -10.93
CA ALA A 231 -10.43 -18.13 -12.04
C ALA A 231 -11.93 -18.25 -11.73
N ASP A 232 -12.32 -19.11 -10.80
CA ASP A 232 -13.73 -19.32 -10.42
C ASP A 232 -14.42 -18.04 -9.94
N GLN A 233 -13.65 -17.09 -9.39
CA GLN A 233 -14.16 -15.81 -8.89
C GLN A 233 -14.66 -14.88 -10.01
N VAL A 234 -14.23 -15.09 -11.25
CA VAL A 234 -14.47 -14.18 -12.37
C VAL A 234 -15.25 -14.81 -13.54
N GLY A 235 -15.61 -16.07 -13.43
CA GLY A 235 -16.57 -16.77 -14.30
C GLY A 235 -16.24 -16.64 -15.79
N GLU A 236 -17.17 -16.06 -16.56
CA GLU A 236 -17.06 -15.97 -18.02
C GLU A 236 -15.79 -15.28 -18.54
N LEU A 237 -15.26 -14.31 -17.80
CA LEU A 237 -14.03 -13.61 -18.21
C LEU A 237 -12.85 -14.60 -18.23
N ALA A 238 -12.73 -15.43 -17.19
CA ALA A 238 -11.68 -16.45 -17.13
C ALA A 238 -11.78 -17.42 -18.29
N VAL A 239 -12.98 -17.96 -18.55
CA VAL A 239 -13.22 -18.90 -19.66
C VAL A 239 -12.79 -18.31 -21.01
N LYS A 240 -13.05 -17.02 -21.23
CA LYS A 240 -12.69 -16.34 -22.50
C LYS A 240 -11.18 -16.15 -22.67
N VAL A 241 -10.43 -15.92 -21.58
CA VAL A 241 -9.00 -15.58 -21.66
C VAL A 241 -8.08 -16.77 -21.36
N GLU A 242 -8.58 -17.83 -20.73
CA GLU A 242 -7.79 -19.00 -20.38
C GLU A 242 -6.99 -19.58 -21.54
N PRO A 243 -7.57 -19.79 -22.77
CA PRO A 243 -6.79 -20.33 -23.89
C PRO A 243 -5.56 -19.46 -24.23
N GLN A 244 -5.72 -18.13 -24.19
CA GLN A 244 -4.63 -17.19 -24.45
C GLN A 244 -3.57 -17.21 -23.34
N LEU A 245 -3.99 -17.31 -22.08
CA LEU A 245 -3.06 -17.43 -20.95
C LEU A 245 -2.27 -18.74 -21.03
N ARG A 246 -2.91 -19.86 -21.36
CA ARG A 246 -2.22 -21.14 -21.57
C ARG A 246 -1.23 -21.08 -22.73
N MET A 247 -1.55 -20.38 -23.81
CA MET A 247 -0.59 -20.13 -24.93
C MET A 247 0.63 -19.33 -24.46
N LEU A 248 0.47 -18.34 -23.57
CA LEU A 248 1.60 -17.57 -23.04
C LEU A 248 2.52 -18.44 -22.17
N ALA A 249 1.94 -19.40 -21.44
CA ALA A 249 2.67 -20.34 -20.60
C ALA A 249 3.32 -21.49 -21.40
N ALA A 250 2.64 -22.03 -22.41
CA ALA A 250 3.07 -23.20 -23.21
C ALA A 250 4.38 -22.99 -24.00
N ALA A 251 4.77 -21.76 -24.25
CA ALA A 251 6.05 -21.46 -24.90
C ALA A 251 7.28 -21.72 -23.99
N TRP A 252 7.07 -22.29 -22.82
CA TRP A 252 8.11 -22.69 -21.87
C TRP A 252 8.37 -24.22 -21.86
N GLU A 253 7.53 -25.01 -22.55
CA GLU A 253 7.74 -26.45 -22.73
C GLU A 253 8.86 -26.69 -23.78
N GLY A 254 10.11 -26.35 -23.39
CA GLY A 254 11.26 -26.60 -24.23
C GLY A 254 12.48 -27.00 -23.39
#